data_b09db9716fbc63242d17ede76adb042b
#
_entry.id   b09db9716fbc63242d17ede76adb042b
#
_cell.length_a   1.000
_cell.length_b   1.000
_cell.length_c   1.000
_cell.angle_alpha   90.00
_cell.angle_beta   90.00
_cell.angle_gamma   90.00
#
_symmetry.space_group_name_H-M   'P 1'
#
loop_
_entity.id
_entity.type
_entity.pdbx_description
1 polymer ?
#
loop_
_entity_poly.entity_id
_entity_poly.type
_entity_poly.pdbx_seq_one_letter_code
_entity_poly.pdbx_strand_id
1 'polypeptide(L)'
;MSRPAARRAAAVRHRLGLLLAAVGSGLLLDAAFAPLSWWWAAPLGVAGLVTVLYGRRVRAGVVLGLAHGLGFFTPLLHFTAVSMGNVVGWLAVTMVESLYLAALGGAWTVAQRLVPGPGARWRGPAVRAVCFPVLWVAVEEVRSSWPWGGLPFGRLAFAMADAPVLPLASLAGSTGLGLLVALTGAVLAEGIRALRDGRRATTLVCATAACALTVSPALVGLPERAEDGTIRVAAVQGNVAGDAQDAYSRALEVTRNHVLATVELAASGSATGVDLVIWPENAADRDPRQDRVTAVLVERAAQAVGVPVLVGAIAFADRPEGMSGVTGRVRYNDMVVWTPGSGAGQVYTKHRPVAFGEFVPLRRLIRAVSGQVDRIGSDLLPGSGGHTLTVRTRDGRDVPLAVGICFEVAYDDVLRAGVRQGGEVIVVPTNNASFIGSSEAAQQLAQGRVQAVTHGRAVVQVSTVGVTAVISPRGVVTQEARPYTRAYLVADVPLRRGLSVADRLGPWPARVVLAAATVLVLAGAAPARAGAIPARAGAIPARANRPTRA
;
A
#
# COMPACT_ATOMS: atom_id res chain seq x y z
N MET A 1 -16.87 -49.74 6.23
CA MET A 1 -15.67 -49.10 5.67
C MET A 1 -14.41 -49.68 6.30
N SER A 2 -13.46 -50.17 5.48
CA SER A 2 -12.20 -50.68 6.00
C SER A 2 -11.38 -49.56 6.75
N ARG A 3 -10.67 -49.94 7.83
CA ARG A 3 -9.83 -48.99 8.62
C ARG A 3 -8.93 -48.09 7.77
N PRO A 4 -8.35 -48.54 6.60
CA PRO A 4 -7.57 -47.68 5.70
C PRO A 4 -8.40 -46.59 5.00
N ALA A 5 -9.60 -46.89 4.59
CA ALA A 5 -10.49 -45.93 3.92
C ALA A 5 -10.95 -44.81 4.89
N ALA A 6 -11.25 -45.17 6.15
CA ALA A 6 -11.61 -44.20 7.18
C ALA A 6 -10.44 -43.24 7.51
N ARG A 7 -9.20 -43.74 7.56
CA ARG A 7 -7.99 -42.92 7.77
C ARG A 7 -7.71 -41.98 6.60
N ARG A 8 -7.88 -42.42 5.35
CA ARG A 8 -7.76 -41.58 4.16
C ARG A 8 -8.79 -40.47 4.16
N ALA A 9 -10.06 -40.78 4.44
CA ALA A 9 -11.13 -39.79 4.53
C ALA A 9 -10.87 -38.75 5.65
N ALA A 10 -10.37 -39.16 6.81
CA ALA A 10 -10.00 -38.25 7.89
C ALA A 10 -8.83 -37.31 7.49
N ALA A 11 -7.81 -37.83 6.80
CA ALA A 11 -6.69 -37.05 6.32
C ALA A 11 -7.13 -36.01 5.25
N VAL A 12 -8.03 -36.37 4.35
CA VAL A 12 -8.61 -35.46 3.34
C VAL A 12 -9.40 -34.34 4.03
N ARG A 13 -10.30 -34.69 4.96
CA ARG A 13 -11.07 -33.70 5.73
C ARG A 13 -10.17 -32.74 6.49
N HIS A 14 -9.10 -33.23 7.12
CA HIS A 14 -8.15 -32.38 7.82
C HIS A 14 -7.44 -31.39 6.88
N ARG A 15 -6.98 -31.85 5.70
CA ARG A 15 -6.34 -30.98 4.69
C ARG A 15 -7.30 -29.92 4.17
N LEU A 16 -8.54 -30.31 3.86
CA LEU A 16 -9.58 -29.37 3.42
C LEU A 16 -9.88 -28.33 4.51
N GLY A 17 -10.00 -28.74 5.77
CA GLY A 17 -10.19 -27.82 6.89
C GLY A 17 -9.06 -26.79 7.04
N LEU A 18 -7.80 -27.19 6.77
CA LEU A 18 -6.67 -26.27 6.78
C LEU A 18 -6.71 -25.28 5.62
N LEU A 19 -7.09 -25.72 4.42
CA LEU A 19 -7.24 -24.83 3.26
C LEU A 19 -8.34 -23.82 3.50
N LEU A 20 -9.51 -24.26 3.98
CA LEU A 20 -10.62 -23.37 4.31
C LEU A 20 -10.24 -22.35 5.39
N ALA A 21 -9.49 -22.79 6.41
CA ALA A 21 -8.99 -21.90 7.46
C ALA A 21 -7.96 -20.87 6.89
N ALA A 22 -7.11 -21.28 5.95
CA ALA A 22 -6.18 -20.37 5.29
C ALA A 22 -6.92 -19.34 4.43
N VAL A 23 -7.88 -19.76 3.60
CA VAL A 23 -8.73 -18.84 2.82
C VAL A 23 -9.50 -17.90 3.75
N GLY A 24 -10.15 -18.44 4.78
CA GLY A 24 -10.90 -17.64 5.75
C GLY A 24 -10.04 -16.61 6.49
N SER A 25 -8.78 -16.95 6.80
CA SER A 25 -7.84 -15.98 7.38
C SER A 25 -7.44 -14.88 6.40
N GLY A 26 -7.38 -15.18 5.09
CA GLY A 26 -7.17 -14.18 4.04
C GLY A 26 -8.37 -13.25 3.88
N LEU A 27 -9.59 -13.79 3.84
CA LEU A 27 -10.82 -12.99 3.82
C LEU A 27 -10.96 -12.10 5.06
N LEU A 28 -10.57 -12.62 6.23
CA LEU A 28 -10.55 -11.81 7.45
C LEU A 28 -9.53 -10.67 7.37
N LEU A 29 -8.38 -10.89 6.72
CA LEU A 29 -7.40 -9.85 6.49
C LEU A 29 -7.94 -8.78 5.54
N ASP A 30 -8.64 -9.16 4.45
CA ASP A 30 -9.28 -8.22 3.53
C ASP A 30 -10.30 -7.33 4.24
N ALA A 31 -11.06 -7.87 5.20
CA ALA A 31 -12.04 -7.10 5.97
C ALA A 31 -11.41 -5.92 6.76
N ALA A 32 -10.09 -5.90 6.93
CA ALA A 32 -9.38 -4.76 7.53
C ALA A 32 -9.22 -3.58 6.57
N PHE A 33 -9.40 -3.79 5.29
CA PHE A 33 -9.32 -2.75 4.26
C PHE A 33 -10.71 -2.22 3.88
N ALA A 34 -10.71 -1.08 3.17
CA ALA A 34 -11.96 -0.56 2.63
C ALA A 34 -12.63 -1.55 1.65
N PRO A 35 -13.95 -1.70 1.67
CA PRO A 35 -14.92 -0.78 2.30
C PRO A 35 -15.23 -1.07 3.78
N LEU A 36 -14.86 -2.24 4.34
CA LEU A 36 -15.22 -2.60 5.71
C LEU A 36 -14.38 -1.86 6.76
N SER A 37 -13.08 -1.68 6.48
CA SER A 37 -12.12 -0.95 7.36
C SER A 37 -12.08 -1.47 8.81
N TRP A 38 -12.29 -2.76 9.02
CA TRP A 38 -12.21 -3.40 10.35
C TRP A 38 -10.74 -3.62 10.73
N TRP A 39 -10.02 -2.56 11.06
CA TRP A 39 -8.58 -2.59 11.32
C TRP A 39 -8.13 -3.74 12.23
N TRP A 40 -8.95 -4.12 13.24
CA TRP A 40 -8.69 -5.23 14.16
C TRP A 40 -8.70 -6.61 13.49
N ALA A 41 -9.29 -6.72 12.31
CA ALA A 41 -9.30 -7.96 11.53
C ALA A 41 -7.92 -8.29 10.94
N ALA A 42 -7.04 -7.28 10.72
CA ALA A 42 -5.71 -7.52 10.18
C ALA A 42 -4.83 -8.39 11.08
N PRO A 43 -4.60 -8.06 12.37
CA PRO A 43 -3.83 -8.95 13.24
C PRO A 43 -4.49 -10.32 13.42
N LEU A 44 -5.81 -10.43 13.35
CA LEU A 44 -6.50 -11.73 13.41
C LEU A 44 -6.30 -12.56 12.14
N GLY A 45 -6.34 -11.95 10.95
CA GLY A 45 -6.01 -12.60 9.68
C GLY A 45 -4.59 -13.14 9.67
N VAL A 46 -3.62 -12.33 10.12
CA VAL A 46 -2.24 -12.75 10.31
C VAL A 46 -2.14 -13.91 11.29
N ALA A 47 -2.80 -13.84 12.45
CA ALA A 47 -2.81 -14.91 13.45
C ALA A 47 -3.38 -16.22 12.90
N GLY A 48 -4.43 -16.14 12.07
CA GLY A 48 -5.01 -17.27 11.36
C GLY A 48 -3.98 -17.98 10.47
N LEU A 49 -3.25 -17.23 9.64
CA LEU A 49 -2.20 -17.79 8.79
C LEU A 49 -1.08 -18.42 9.62
N VAL A 50 -0.55 -17.74 10.63
CA VAL A 50 0.49 -18.30 11.53
C VAL A 50 0.03 -19.62 12.13
N THR A 51 -1.22 -19.70 12.58
CA THR A 51 -1.80 -20.89 13.22
C THR A 51 -1.87 -22.08 12.27
N VAL A 52 -2.28 -21.87 11.01
CA VAL A 52 -2.37 -22.98 10.03
C VAL A 52 -1.00 -23.42 9.51
N LEU A 53 -0.02 -22.53 9.49
CA LEU A 53 1.36 -22.80 9.07
C LEU A 53 2.20 -23.51 10.13
N TYR A 54 1.74 -23.57 11.37
CA TYR A 54 2.52 -24.13 12.48
C TYR A 54 2.88 -25.61 12.27
N GLY A 55 4.19 -25.93 12.35
CA GLY A 55 4.70 -27.30 12.22
C GLY A 55 4.50 -27.94 10.85
N ARG A 56 4.21 -27.15 9.80
CA ARG A 56 4.02 -27.66 8.45
C ARG A 56 5.34 -27.86 7.71
N ARG A 57 5.32 -28.75 6.70
CA ARG A 57 6.41 -28.91 5.73
C ARG A 57 6.35 -27.82 4.68
N VAL A 58 7.46 -27.52 4.03
CA VAL A 58 7.59 -26.44 3.02
C VAL A 58 6.47 -26.47 1.97
N ARG A 59 6.22 -27.63 1.35
CA ARG A 59 5.15 -27.78 0.33
C ARG A 59 3.76 -27.39 0.87
N ALA A 60 3.46 -27.80 2.10
CA ALA A 60 2.19 -27.42 2.74
C ALA A 60 2.16 -25.93 3.09
N GLY A 61 3.28 -25.35 3.52
CA GLY A 61 3.41 -23.92 3.78
C GLY A 61 3.16 -23.08 2.52
N VAL A 62 3.74 -23.47 1.40
CA VAL A 62 3.51 -22.81 0.09
C VAL A 62 2.02 -22.86 -0.30
N VAL A 63 1.39 -24.03 -0.21
CA VAL A 63 -0.04 -24.19 -0.57
C VAL A 63 -0.96 -23.39 0.36
N LEU A 64 -0.70 -23.40 1.67
CA LEU A 64 -1.51 -22.65 2.64
C LEU A 64 -1.29 -21.14 2.52
N GLY A 65 -0.07 -20.69 2.25
CA GLY A 65 0.24 -19.31 1.95
C GLY A 65 -0.47 -18.83 0.68
N LEU A 66 -0.47 -19.65 -0.39
CA LEU A 66 -1.22 -19.37 -1.62
C LEU A 66 -2.72 -19.27 -1.35
N ALA A 67 -3.29 -20.22 -0.58
CA ALA A 67 -4.72 -20.22 -0.25
C ALA A 67 -5.13 -18.98 0.55
N HIS A 68 -4.28 -18.56 1.51
CA HIS A 68 -4.47 -17.30 2.24
C HIS A 68 -4.39 -16.09 1.31
N GLY A 69 -3.38 -16.05 0.42
CA GLY A 69 -3.23 -14.98 -0.56
C GLY A 69 -4.43 -14.86 -1.50
N LEU A 70 -4.94 -15.98 -2.00
CA LEU A 70 -6.15 -15.98 -2.82
C LEU A 70 -7.37 -15.47 -2.03
N GLY A 71 -7.53 -15.88 -0.76
CA GLY A 71 -8.58 -15.34 0.10
C GLY A 71 -8.46 -13.84 0.33
N PHE A 72 -7.25 -13.32 0.44
CA PHE A 72 -6.98 -11.92 0.69
C PHE A 72 -7.08 -11.05 -0.57
N PHE A 73 -6.32 -11.39 -1.62
CA PHE A 73 -6.19 -10.52 -2.79
C PHE A 73 -7.37 -10.61 -3.77
N THR A 74 -8.16 -11.69 -3.74
CA THR A 74 -9.33 -11.78 -4.63
C THR A 74 -10.33 -10.64 -4.39
N PRO A 75 -10.84 -10.39 -3.19
CA PRO A 75 -11.73 -9.26 -2.94
C PRO A 75 -10.98 -7.92 -2.95
N LEU A 76 -9.80 -7.82 -2.35
CA LEU A 76 -9.04 -6.59 -2.24
C LEU A 76 -8.76 -5.93 -3.59
N LEU A 77 -8.34 -6.73 -4.58
CA LEU A 77 -7.93 -6.26 -5.91
C LEU A 77 -9.07 -6.30 -6.94
N HIS A 78 -10.33 -6.50 -6.51
CA HIS A 78 -11.48 -6.55 -7.43
C HIS A 78 -11.62 -5.27 -8.27
N PHE A 79 -11.14 -4.12 -7.79
CA PHE A 79 -11.12 -2.88 -8.54
C PHE A 79 -10.37 -2.99 -9.87
N THR A 80 -9.41 -3.92 -10.00
CA THR A 80 -8.69 -4.14 -11.26
C THR A 80 -9.57 -4.79 -12.32
N ALA A 81 -10.58 -5.61 -11.93
CA ALA A 81 -11.58 -6.11 -12.87
C ALA A 81 -12.43 -4.99 -13.45
N VAL A 82 -12.80 -4.01 -12.61
CA VAL A 82 -13.55 -2.82 -13.02
C VAL A 82 -12.72 -1.98 -13.98
N SER A 83 -11.50 -1.62 -13.60
CA SER A 83 -10.61 -0.79 -14.42
C SER A 83 -10.23 -1.42 -15.75
N MET A 84 -9.94 -2.72 -15.78
CA MET A 84 -9.57 -3.43 -17.01
C MET A 84 -10.78 -3.85 -17.85
N GLY A 85 -11.99 -3.75 -17.31
CA GLY A 85 -13.22 -4.21 -17.97
C GLY A 85 -13.24 -5.73 -18.24
N ASN A 86 -12.44 -6.52 -17.52
CA ASN A 86 -12.41 -7.98 -17.66
C ASN A 86 -11.83 -8.68 -16.41
N VAL A 87 -12.25 -9.93 -16.21
CA VAL A 87 -11.82 -10.73 -15.05
C VAL A 87 -10.42 -11.34 -15.19
N VAL A 88 -9.87 -11.44 -16.39
CA VAL A 88 -8.60 -12.14 -16.64
C VAL A 88 -7.43 -11.38 -16.00
N GLY A 89 -7.38 -10.06 -16.20
CA GLY A 89 -6.35 -9.20 -15.58
C GLY A 89 -6.42 -9.23 -14.06
N TRP A 90 -7.63 -9.16 -13.50
CA TRP A 90 -7.86 -9.30 -12.07
C TRP A 90 -7.37 -10.64 -11.51
N LEU A 91 -7.71 -11.75 -12.14
CA LEU A 91 -7.25 -13.08 -11.70
C LEU A 91 -5.73 -13.22 -11.84
N ALA A 92 -5.15 -12.64 -12.89
CA ALA A 92 -3.69 -12.67 -13.09
C ALA A 92 -2.96 -11.90 -11.98
N VAL A 93 -3.35 -10.66 -11.68
CA VAL A 93 -2.71 -9.88 -10.60
C VAL A 93 -2.96 -10.51 -9.23
N THR A 94 -4.17 -11.01 -8.95
CA THR A 94 -4.50 -11.75 -7.73
C THR A 94 -3.59 -12.97 -7.56
N MET A 95 -3.36 -13.73 -8.62
CA MET A 95 -2.45 -14.88 -8.58
C MET A 95 -1.02 -14.46 -8.30
N VAL A 96 -0.50 -13.44 -8.99
CA VAL A 96 0.86 -12.92 -8.78
C VAL A 96 1.06 -12.48 -7.33
N GLU A 97 0.15 -11.68 -6.79
CA GLU A 97 0.21 -11.22 -5.40
C GLU A 97 0.08 -12.38 -4.40
N SER A 98 -0.74 -13.39 -4.70
CA SER A 98 -0.87 -14.59 -3.87
C SER A 98 0.38 -15.47 -3.86
N LEU A 99 1.17 -15.48 -4.95
CA LEU A 99 2.45 -16.19 -5.00
C LEU A 99 3.48 -15.63 -4.03
N TYR A 100 3.45 -14.34 -3.71
CA TYR A 100 4.30 -13.77 -2.65
C TYR A 100 3.93 -14.34 -1.28
N LEU A 101 2.65 -14.53 -0.99
CA LEU A 101 2.22 -15.16 0.27
C LEU A 101 2.47 -16.67 0.27
N ALA A 102 2.47 -17.32 -0.89
CA ALA A 102 2.96 -18.69 -1.02
C ALA A 102 4.46 -18.79 -0.66
N ALA A 103 5.27 -17.85 -1.16
CA ALA A 103 6.69 -17.75 -0.81
C ALA A 103 6.89 -17.47 0.69
N LEU A 104 6.09 -16.58 1.29
CA LEU A 104 6.07 -16.36 2.75
C LEU A 104 5.81 -17.66 3.51
N GLY A 105 4.78 -18.43 3.13
CA GLY A 105 4.44 -19.69 3.76
C GLY A 105 5.58 -20.71 3.69
N GLY A 106 6.26 -20.77 2.53
CA GLY A 106 7.46 -21.58 2.33
C GLY A 106 8.63 -21.12 3.20
N ALA A 107 8.97 -19.84 3.17
CA ALA A 107 10.04 -19.22 3.94
C ALA A 107 9.84 -19.40 5.45
N TRP A 108 8.60 -19.20 5.94
CA TRP A 108 8.27 -19.41 7.34
C TRP A 108 8.51 -20.85 7.78
N THR A 109 8.10 -21.84 6.99
CA THR A 109 8.33 -23.25 7.34
C THR A 109 9.80 -23.65 7.36
N VAL A 110 10.66 -22.95 6.61
CA VAL A 110 12.11 -23.07 6.69
C VAL A 110 12.64 -22.42 7.97
N ALA A 111 12.24 -21.18 8.24
CA ALA A 111 12.67 -20.43 9.43
C ALA A 111 12.23 -21.09 10.75
N GLN A 112 11.10 -21.81 10.78
CA GLN A 112 10.67 -22.57 11.96
C GLN A 112 11.71 -23.59 12.47
N ARG A 113 12.66 -24.03 11.61
CA ARG A 113 13.74 -24.95 12.02
C ARG A 113 14.73 -24.32 13.00
N LEU A 114 14.80 -22.98 13.03
CA LEU A 114 15.63 -22.22 13.96
C LEU A 114 15.01 -22.12 15.35
N VAL A 115 13.71 -22.47 15.49
CA VAL A 115 12.99 -22.32 16.74
C VAL A 115 13.44 -23.42 17.71
N PRO A 116 13.86 -23.07 18.93
CA PRO A 116 14.26 -24.04 19.94
C PRO A 116 13.15 -25.06 20.22
N GLY A 117 13.55 -26.31 20.43
CA GLY A 117 12.64 -27.42 20.71
C GLY A 117 11.80 -27.25 21.99
N PRO A 118 10.92 -28.22 22.31
CA PRO A 118 9.92 -28.13 23.40
C PRO A 118 10.45 -27.80 24.79
N GLY A 119 11.74 -28.08 25.07
CA GLY A 119 12.39 -27.78 26.36
C GLY A 119 12.63 -26.29 26.64
N ALA A 120 12.54 -25.43 25.64
CA ALA A 120 12.78 -23.98 25.76
C ALA A 120 11.47 -23.21 26.02
N ARG A 121 10.94 -23.29 27.23
CA ARG A 121 9.58 -22.82 27.61
C ARG A 121 9.14 -21.49 27.00
N TRP A 122 9.98 -20.42 27.05
CA TRP A 122 9.64 -19.08 26.55
C TRP A 122 10.39 -18.69 25.25
N ARG A 123 11.58 -19.28 25.03
CA ARG A 123 12.41 -18.92 23.86
C ARG A 123 11.75 -19.31 22.54
N GLY A 124 11.10 -20.47 22.46
CA GLY A 124 10.43 -20.92 21.25
C GLY A 124 9.29 -19.98 20.79
N PRO A 125 8.30 -19.67 21.65
CA PRO A 125 7.24 -18.70 21.32
C PRO A 125 7.76 -17.33 20.96
N ALA A 126 8.72 -16.77 21.71
CA ALA A 126 9.27 -15.45 21.44
C ALA A 126 9.99 -15.38 20.07
N VAL A 127 10.80 -16.39 19.74
CA VAL A 127 11.49 -16.45 18.44
C VAL A 127 10.47 -16.51 17.29
N ARG A 128 9.40 -17.31 17.42
CA ARG A 128 8.35 -17.36 16.40
C ARG A 128 7.61 -16.03 16.25
N ALA A 129 7.26 -15.42 17.38
CA ALA A 129 6.55 -14.13 17.38
C ALA A 129 7.36 -13.01 16.70
N VAL A 130 8.70 -13.08 16.73
CA VAL A 130 9.58 -12.08 16.10
C VAL A 130 9.91 -12.44 14.65
N CYS A 131 10.21 -13.71 14.36
CA CYS A 131 10.67 -14.10 13.01
C CYS A 131 9.57 -14.02 11.95
N PHE A 132 8.32 -14.34 12.28
CA PHE A 132 7.23 -14.31 11.31
C PHE A 132 6.94 -12.90 10.77
N PRO A 133 6.79 -11.86 11.61
CA PRO A 133 6.61 -10.48 11.17
C PRO A 133 7.73 -9.97 10.26
N VAL A 134 8.98 -10.31 10.58
CA VAL A 134 10.13 -9.94 9.73
C VAL A 134 9.99 -10.52 8.32
N LEU A 135 9.60 -11.80 8.21
CA LEU A 135 9.37 -12.43 6.91
C LEU A 135 8.16 -11.84 6.18
N TRP A 136 7.07 -11.55 6.91
CA TRP A 136 5.88 -10.93 6.32
C TRP A 136 6.21 -9.59 5.70
N VAL A 137 6.80 -8.69 6.48
CA VAL A 137 7.12 -7.33 6.01
C VAL A 137 8.18 -7.35 4.91
N ALA A 138 9.16 -8.26 4.98
CA ALA A 138 10.11 -8.43 3.88
C ALA A 138 9.41 -8.82 2.56
N VAL A 139 8.42 -9.70 2.61
CA VAL A 139 7.61 -10.05 1.43
C VAL A 139 6.78 -8.86 0.96
N GLU A 140 6.19 -8.06 1.87
CA GLU A 140 5.50 -6.82 1.50
C GLU A 140 6.43 -5.82 0.80
N GLU A 141 7.65 -5.62 1.29
CA GLU A 141 8.62 -4.71 0.67
C GLU A 141 9.01 -5.18 -0.74
N VAL A 142 9.22 -6.49 -0.92
CA VAL A 142 9.54 -7.06 -2.25
C VAL A 142 8.38 -6.86 -3.19
N ARG A 143 7.15 -7.27 -2.84
CA ARG A 143 5.99 -7.19 -3.74
C ARG A 143 5.56 -5.75 -4.05
N SER A 144 5.87 -4.81 -3.14
CA SER A 144 5.59 -3.39 -3.32
C SER A 144 6.59 -2.67 -4.21
N SER A 145 7.68 -3.34 -4.63
CA SER A 145 8.75 -2.74 -5.44
C SER A 145 9.11 -3.57 -6.68
N TRP A 146 8.82 -4.84 -6.72
CA TRP A 146 9.22 -5.76 -7.79
C TRP A 146 8.10 -6.77 -8.12
N PRO A 147 7.93 -7.15 -9.40
CA PRO A 147 8.56 -6.58 -10.59
C PRO A 147 7.89 -5.27 -11.03
N TRP A 148 8.52 -4.54 -11.95
CA TRP A 148 7.99 -3.36 -12.64
C TRP A 148 7.40 -2.28 -11.74
N GLY A 149 8.00 -2.04 -10.58
CA GLY A 149 7.53 -1.09 -9.58
C GLY A 149 6.66 -1.71 -8.49
N GLY A 150 6.24 -2.96 -8.64
CA GLY A 150 5.41 -3.68 -7.67
C GLY A 150 3.98 -3.15 -7.54
N LEU A 151 3.23 -3.72 -6.60
CA LEU A 151 1.87 -3.27 -6.26
C LEU A 151 1.74 -3.15 -4.73
N PRO A 152 1.81 -1.94 -4.16
CA PRO A 152 1.80 -1.75 -2.71
C PRO A 152 0.41 -1.85 -2.06
N PHE A 153 -0.65 -2.07 -2.82
CA PHE A 153 -1.99 -2.31 -2.27
C PHE A 153 -2.00 -3.55 -1.37
N GLY A 154 -2.73 -3.46 -0.25
CA GLY A 154 -2.79 -4.55 0.74
C GLY A 154 -1.58 -4.64 1.67
N ARG A 155 -0.74 -3.59 1.79
CA ARG A 155 0.23 -3.50 2.90
C ARG A 155 -0.53 -3.36 4.21
N LEU A 156 -0.13 -4.10 5.25
CA LEU A 156 -0.79 -4.07 6.58
C LEU A 156 -0.92 -2.66 7.15
N ALA A 157 0.04 -1.80 6.86
CA ALA A 157 0.02 -0.41 7.32
C ALA A 157 -1.23 0.35 6.85
N PHE A 158 -1.70 0.11 5.62
CA PHE A 158 -2.81 0.86 5.03
C PHE A 158 -4.18 0.44 5.58
N ALA A 159 -4.27 -0.72 6.25
CA ALA A 159 -5.45 -1.11 7.00
C ALA A 159 -5.58 -0.36 8.34
N MET A 160 -4.57 0.41 8.76
CA MET A 160 -4.46 1.00 10.10
C MET A 160 -4.89 2.47 10.17
N ALA A 161 -5.52 3.01 9.15
CA ALA A 161 -5.92 4.42 9.10
C ALA A 161 -6.84 4.84 10.26
N ASP A 162 -7.67 3.92 10.78
CA ASP A 162 -8.58 4.14 11.92
C ASP A 162 -8.11 3.47 13.21
N ALA A 163 -6.93 2.86 13.19
CA ALA A 163 -6.42 2.11 14.32
C ALA A 163 -5.64 2.98 15.31
N PRO A 164 -5.65 2.67 16.62
CA PRO A 164 -4.86 3.39 17.61
C PRO A 164 -3.34 3.27 17.40
N VAL A 165 -2.90 2.33 16.55
CA VAL A 165 -1.49 2.14 16.18
C VAL A 165 -0.98 3.11 15.11
N LEU A 166 -1.86 3.84 14.43
CA LEU A 166 -1.51 4.76 13.34
C LEU A 166 -0.35 5.72 13.68
N PRO A 167 -0.26 6.32 14.89
CA PRO A 167 0.81 7.24 15.24
C PRO A 167 2.22 6.66 15.09
N LEU A 168 2.41 5.33 15.17
CA LEU A 168 3.70 4.69 14.94
C LEU A 168 4.27 4.96 13.54
N ALA A 169 3.41 5.23 12.55
CA ALA A 169 3.84 5.55 11.20
C ALA A 169 4.81 6.75 11.16
N SER A 170 4.65 7.73 12.06
CA SER A 170 5.56 8.89 12.17
C SER A 170 6.98 8.53 12.61
N LEU A 171 7.15 7.38 13.27
CA LEU A 171 8.43 6.90 13.79
C LEU A 171 9.13 5.92 12.83
N ALA A 172 8.39 5.03 12.18
CA ALA A 172 8.96 3.90 11.46
C ALA A 172 8.35 3.68 10.06
N GLY A 173 7.50 4.59 9.59
CA GLY A 173 6.83 4.52 8.29
C GLY A 173 5.86 3.34 8.19
N SER A 174 5.42 3.07 6.97
CA SER A 174 4.52 1.95 6.71
C SER A 174 5.20 0.60 6.99
N THR A 175 6.52 0.48 6.82
CA THR A 175 7.30 -0.72 7.19
C THR A 175 7.19 -1.06 8.67
N GLY A 176 7.42 -0.07 9.55
CA GLY A 176 7.35 -0.30 11.00
C GLY A 176 5.91 -0.54 11.50
N LEU A 177 4.95 0.17 10.91
CA LEU A 177 3.54 -0.05 11.22
C LEU A 177 3.09 -1.46 10.82
N GLY A 178 3.44 -1.91 9.61
CA GLY A 178 3.18 -3.28 9.16
C GLY A 178 3.85 -4.34 10.04
N LEU A 179 5.10 -4.08 10.50
CA LEU A 179 5.81 -4.96 11.42
C LEU A 179 5.08 -5.11 12.75
N LEU A 180 4.54 -4.03 13.31
CA LEU A 180 3.76 -4.06 14.55
C LEU A 180 2.47 -4.86 14.38
N VAL A 181 1.73 -4.66 13.30
CA VAL A 181 0.49 -5.41 13.02
C VAL A 181 0.78 -6.90 12.88
N ALA A 182 1.81 -7.27 12.11
CA ALA A 182 2.22 -8.66 11.95
C ALA A 182 2.71 -9.27 13.27
N LEU A 183 3.43 -8.50 14.11
CA LEU A 183 3.86 -8.92 15.45
C LEU A 183 2.66 -9.18 16.37
N THR A 184 1.69 -8.29 16.37
CA THR A 184 0.45 -8.46 17.14
C THR A 184 -0.26 -9.76 16.73
N GLY A 185 -0.38 -10.01 15.40
CA GLY A 185 -0.95 -11.25 14.89
C GLY A 185 -0.17 -12.49 15.30
N ALA A 186 1.16 -12.45 15.24
CA ALA A 186 2.01 -13.58 15.68
C ALA A 186 1.89 -13.85 17.18
N VAL A 187 1.82 -12.82 18.01
CA VAL A 187 1.59 -12.93 19.46
C VAL A 187 0.21 -13.53 19.76
N LEU A 188 -0.83 -13.11 19.04
CA LEU A 188 -2.17 -13.69 19.15
C LEU A 188 -2.17 -15.19 18.78
N ALA A 189 -1.46 -15.59 17.73
CA ALA A 189 -1.32 -16.99 17.33
C ALA A 189 -0.65 -17.84 18.43
N GLU A 190 0.39 -17.32 19.08
CA GLU A 190 1.02 -18.00 20.24
C GLU A 190 0.06 -18.09 21.44
N GLY A 191 -0.76 -17.06 21.66
CA GLY A 191 -1.82 -17.07 22.68
C GLY A 191 -2.89 -18.14 22.41
N ILE A 192 -3.38 -18.24 21.18
CA ILE A 192 -4.34 -19.26 20.74
C ILE A 192 -3.76 -20.66 20.95
N ARG A 193 -2.49 -20.83 20.61
CA ARG A 193 -1.79 -22.10 20.80
C ARG A 193 -1.65 -22.45 22.28
N ALA A 194 -1.21 -21.50 23.10
CA ALA A 194 -1.09 -21.69 24.55
C ALA A 194 -2.43 -22.05 25.19
N LEU A 195 -3.53 -21.45 24.72
CA LEU A 195 -4.88 -21.77 25.16
C LEU A 195 -5.26 -23.23 24.83
N ARG A 196 -4.98 -23.70 23.63
CA ARG A 196 -5.20 -25.09 23.20
C ARG A 196 -4.37 -26.09 24.01
N ASP A 197 -3.17 -25.69 24.43
CA ASP A 197 -2.27 -26.49 25.25
C ASP A 197 -2.59 -26.39 26.76
N GLY A 198 -3.65 -25.67 27.17
CA GLY A 198 -4.05 -25.48 28.57
C GLY A 198 -3.13 -24.54 29.37
N ARG A 199 -2.25 -23.77 28.71
CA ARG A 199 -1.23 -22.89 29.31
C ARG A 199 -1.77 -21.49 29.61
N ARG A 200 -2.69 -21.39 30.58
CA ARG A 200 -3.43 -20.15 30.91
C ARG A 200 -2.54 -18.93 31.13
N ALA A 201 -1.44 -19.08 31.88
CA ALA A 201 -0.50 -17.96 32.13
C ALA A 201 0.12 -17.42 30.83
N THR A 202 0.55 -18.30 29.92
CA THR A 202 1.08 -17.90 28.61
C THR A 202 0.01 -17.22 27.74
N THR A 203 -1.22 -17.74 27.76
CA THR A 203 -2.36 -17.11 27.05
C THR A 203 -2.60 -15.70 27.55
N LEU A 204 -2.62 -15.48 28.87
CA LEU A 204 -2.82 -14.16 29.46
C LEU A 204 -1.68 -13.20 29.07
N VAL A 205 -0.42 -13.64 29.15
CA VAL A 205 0.75 -12.84 28.73
C VAL A 205 0.63 -12.43 27.26
N CYS A 206 0.27 -13.35 26.37
CA CYS A 206 0.08 -13.02 24.95
C CYS A 206 -1.08 -12.04 24.73
N ALA A 207 -2.19 -12.21 25.42
CA ALA A 207 -3.34 -11.29 25.32
C ALA A 207 -2.97 -9.87 25.81
N THR A 208 -2.29 -9.77 26.96
CA THR A 208 -1.80 -8.49 27.49
C THR A 208 -0.79 -7.83 26.55
N ALA A 209 0.16 -8.62 26.00
CA ALA A 209 1.14 -8.12 25.04
C ALA A 209 0.48 -7.63 23.76
N ALA A 210 -0.49 -8.37 23.20
CA ALA A 210 -1.22 -7.93 22.02
C ALA A 210 -2.01 -6.63 22.27
N CYS A 211 -2.65 -6.51 23.44
CA CYS A 211 -3.33 -5.27 23.85
C CYS A 211 -2.33 -4.12 23.97
N ALA A 212 -1.20 -4.33 24.64
CA ALA A 212 -0.16 -3.30 24.80
C ALA A 212 0.40 -2.85 23.43
N LEU A 213 0.71 -3.79 22.53
CA LEU A 213 1.18 -3.47 21.18
C LEU A 213 0.14 -2.66 20.38
N THR A 214 -1.14 -2.91 20.60
CA THR A 214 -2.22 -2.20 19.90
C THR A 214 -2.47 -0.80 20.47
N VAL A 215 -2.37 -0.63 21.79
CA VAL A 215 -2.79 0.62 22.45
C VAL A 215 -1.62 1.57 22.68
N SER A 216 -0.42 1.08 23.03
CA SER A 216 0.71 1.95 23.40
C SER A 216 1.14 2.93 22.29
N PRO A 217 1.03 2.64 20.99
CA PRO A 217 1.38 3.63 19.96
C PRO A 217 0.48 4.86 19.96
N ALA A 218 -0.74 4.78 20.49
CA ALA A 218 -1.61 5.94 20.66
C ALA A 218 -1.02 7.02 21.59
N LEU A 219 -0.01 6.67 22.40
CA LEU A 219 0.71 7.61 23.27
C LEU A 219 1.77 8.42 22.49
N VAL A 220 2.07 8.08 21.25
CA VAL A 220 2.98 8.85 20.40
C VAL A 220 2.31 10.16 20.02
N GLY A 221 2.89 11.27 20.47
CA GLY A 221 2.40 12.60 20.14
C GLY A 221 2.58 12.91 18.67
N LEU A 222 1.49 13.23 17.99
CA LEU A 222 1.54 13.68 16.59
C LEU A 222 1.50 15.20 16.53
N PRO A 223 2.33 15.82 15.67
CA PRO A 223 2.31 17.26 15.49
C PRO A 223 1.03 17.70 14.77
N GLU A 224 0.39 18.74 15.29
CA GLU A 224 -0.82 19.34 14.69
C GLU A 224 -0.58 20.75 14.16
N ARG A 225 0.26 21.51 14.90
CA ARG A 225 0.41 22.94 14.63
C ARG A 225 1.19 23.19 13.34
N ALA A 226 0.76 24.21 12.62
CA ALA A 226 1.54 24.78 11.54
C ALA A 226 2.89 25.29 12.13
N GLU A 227 3.97 25.00 11.42
CA GLU A 227 5.31 25.49 11.74
C GLU A 227 5.61 26.77 10.97
N ASP A 228 4.98 26.93 9.80
CA ASP A 228 5.21 28.03 8.87
C ASP A 228 3.91 28.64 8.35
N GLY A 229 2.92 28.79 9.23
CA GLY A 229 1.61 29.31 8.85
C GLY A 229 0.76 28.30 8.06
N THR A 230 -0.17 28.82 7.27
CA THR A 230 -1.11 28.03 6.47
C THR A 230 -1.06 28.48 5.01
N ILE A 231 -1.47 27.60 4.12
CA ILE A 231 -1.86 27.92 2.74
C ILE A 231 -3.35 27.65 2.57
N ARG A 232 -4.08 28.61 1.99
CA ARG A 232 -5.50 28.42 1.70
C ARG A 232 -5.67 27.83 0.32
N VAL A 233 -6.11 26.55 0.27
CA VAL A 233 -6.25 25.81 -0.99
C VAL A 233 -7.71 25.59 -1.34
N ALA A 234 -8.00 25.53 -2.63
CA ALA A 234 -9.26 25.04 -3.16
C ALA A 234 -9.03 23.76 -3.97
N ALA A 235 -9.53 22.64 -3.46
CA ALA A 235 -9.51 21.34 -4.16
C ALA A 235 -10.78 21.24 -5.02
N VAL A 236 -10.63 21.14 -6.35
CA VAL A 236 -11.76 21.18 -7.29
C VAL A 236 -11.99 19.82 -7.92
N GLN A 237 -13.18 19.27 -7.72
CA GLN A 237 -13.69 18.04 -8.33
C GLN A 237 -14.65 18.39 -9.46
N GLY A 238 -14.25 18.15 -10.72
CA GLY A 238 -15.08 18.52 -11.87
C GLY A 238 -16.23 17.57 -12.15
N ASN A 239 -16.08 16.33 -11.71
CA ASN A 239 -16.91 15.18 -12.07
C ASN A 239 -16.85 14.83 -13.57
N VAL A 240 -17.21 13.60 -13.88
CA VAL A 240 -17.39 13.08 -15.24
C VAL A 240 -18.73 12.39 -15.32
N ALA A 241 -19.59 12.79 -16.27
CA ALA A 241 -20.89 12.16 -16.45
C ALA A 241 -20.75 10.85 -17.24
N GLY A 242 -21.32 9.75 -16.74
CA GLY A 242 -21.34 8.45 -17.40
C GLY A 242 -20.06 7.61 -17.22
N ASP A 243 -19.92 6.56 -18.03
CA ASP A 243 -18.76 5.65 -17.99
C ASP A 243 -17.46 6.39 -18.37
N ALA A 244 -16.37 6.07 -17.66
CA ALA A 244 -15.06 6.66 -17.92
C ALA A 244 -14.57 6.47 -19.37
N GLN A 245 -14.96 5.37 -20.02
CA GLN A 245 -14.63 5.11 -21.43
C GLN A 245 -15.33 6.09 -22.37
N ASP A 246 -16.56 6.49 -22.06
CA ASP A 246 -17.30 7.49 -22.84
C ASP A 246 -16.79 8.91 -22.62
N ALA A 247 -16.25 9.22 -21.46
CA ALA A 247 -15.69 10.54 -21.15
C ALA A 247 -14.51 10.89 -22.07
N TYR A 248 -13.64 9.92 -22.37
CA TYR A 248 -12.53 10.13 -23.32
C TYR A 248 -13.00 10.36 -24.77
N SER A 249 -14.18 9.91 -25.13
CA SER A 249 -14.77 10.15 -26.45
C SER A 249 -15.37 11.55 -26.60
N ARG A 250 -15.71 12.22 -25.48
CA ARG A 250 -16.29 13.57 -25.43
C ARG A 250 -15.23 14.62 -25.18
N ALA A 251 -14.51 14.99 -26.24
CA ALA A 251 -13.40 15.92 -26.17
C ALA A 251 -13.72 17.19 -25.35
N LEU A 252 -12.84 17.51 -24.40
CA LEU A 252 -12.90 18.70 -23.55
C LEU A 252 -14.03 18.72 -22.49
N GLU A 253 -14.78 17.63 -22.29
CA GLU A 253 -15.82 17.59 -21.25
C GLU A 253 -15.22 17.68 -19.85
N VAL A 254 -14.20 16.85 -19.56
CA VAL A 254 -13.54 16.83 -18.25
C VAL A 254 -12.92 18.19 -17.95
N THR A 255 -12.21 18.77 -18.93
CA THR A 255 -11.62 20.12 -18.79
C THR A 255 -12.69 21.19 -18.50
N ARG A 256 -13.79 21.20 -19.28
CA ARG A 256 -14.88 22.16 -19.08
C ARG A 256 -15.53 22.03 -17.72
N ASN A 257 -15.73 20.82 -17.21
CA ASN A 257 -16.31 20.59 -15.90
C ASN A 257 -15.45 21.19 -14.79
N HIS A 258 -14.11 21.04 -14.85
CA HIS A 258 -13.19 21.65 -13.89
C HIS A 258 -13.16 23.18 -14.02
N VAL A 259 -13.21 23.71 -15.25
CA VAL A 259 -13.32 25.17 -15.48
C VAL A 259 -14.62 25.70 -14.86
N LEU A 260 -15.76 25.05 -15.12
CA LEU A 260 -17.06 25.47 -14.57
C LEU A 260 -17.05 25.45 -13.04
N ALA A 261 -16.55 24.37 -12.41
CA ALA A 261 -16.44 24.30 -10.96
C ALA A 261 -15.53 25.41 -10.38
N THR A 262 -14.45 25.75 -11.07
CA THR A 262 -13.54 26.83 -10.64
C THR A 262 -14.17 28.21 -10.82
N VAL A 263 -14.92 28.44 -11.89
CA VAL A 263 -15.67 29.69 -12.11
C VAL A 263 -16.80 29.83 -11.08
N GLU A 264 -17.50 28.75 -10.75
CA GLU A 264 -18.51 28.71 -9.67
C GLU A 264 -17.89 29.04 -8.31
N LEU A 265 -16.71 28.47 -8.00
CA LEU A 265 -15.94 28.79 -6.78
C LEU A 265 -15.64 30.31 -6.72
N ALA A 266 -15.21 30.92 -7.83
CA ALA A 266 -14.95 32.35 -7.88
C ALA A 266 -16.24 33.17 -7.70
N ALA A 267 -17.32 32.82 -8.41
CA ALA A 267 -18.60 33.54 -8.39
C ALA A 267 -19.31 33.45 -7.03
N SER A 268 -19.13 32.34 -6.27
CA SER A 268 -19.70 32.17 -4.94
C SER A 268 -19.01 33.01 -3.85
N GLY A 269 -17.92 33.69 -4.16
CA GLY A 269 -17.09 34.39 -3.18
C GLY A 269 -16.20 33.45 -2.31
N SER A 270 -16.34 32.14 -2.45
CA SER A 270 -15.55 31.16 -1.70
C SER A 270 -14.07 31.16 -2.06
N ALA A 271 -13.70 31.75 -3.21
CA ALA A 271 -12.31 31.93 -3.63
C ALA A 271 -11.57 33.03 -2.83
N THR A 272 -12.28 33.77 -1.96
CA THR A 272 -11.65 34.85 -1.16
C THR A 272 -10.52 34.30 -0.30
N GLY A 273 -9.33 34.86 -0.46
CA GLY A 273 -8.13 34.46 0.28
C GLY A 273 -7.53 33.11 -0.16
N VAL A 274 -8.06 32.44 -1.18
CA VAL A 274 -7.44 31.22 -1.73
C VAL A 274 -6.10 31.59 -2.38
N ASP A 275 -5.05 30.81 -2.09
CA ASP A 275 -3.70 30.96 -2.62
C ASP A 275 -3.46 30.05 -3.82
N LEU A 276 -4.15 28.90 -3.87
CA LEU A 276 -3.93 27.85 -4.85
C LEU A 276 -5.22 27.09 -5.14
N VAL A 277 -5.50 26.88 -6.41
CA VAL A 277 -6.51 25.91 -6.86
C VAL A 277 -5.82 24.62 -7.31
N ILE A 278 -6.35 23.46 -6.91
CA ILE A 278 -5.80 22.15 -7.27
C ILE A 278 -6.86 21.39 -8.06
N TRP A 279 -6.53 21.06 -9.30
CA TRP A 279 -7.27 20.13 -10.13
C TRP A 279 -6.68 18.71 -10.03
N PRO A 280 -7.48 17.67 -10.23
CA PRO A 280 -7.03 16.29 -10.15
C PRO A 280 -6.15 15.86 -11.34
N GLU A 281 -5.68 14.62 -11.28
CA GLU A 281 -5.01 13.92 -12.37
C GLU A 281 -5.90 13.91 -13.63
N ASN A 282 -5.31 14.18 -14.79
CA ASN A 282 -5.98 14.20 -16.11
C ASN A 282 -7.22 15.12 -16.17
N ALA A 283 -7.25 16.18 -15.38
CA ALA A 283 -8.32 17.17 -15.40
C ALA A 283 -8.36 17.95 -16.71
N ALA A 284 -7.24 18.07 -17.40
CA ALA A 284 -7.16 18.57 -18.76
C ALA A 284 -7.11 17.38 -19.74
N ASP A 285 -8.15 17.24 -20.57
CA ASP A 285 -8.27 16.16 -21.58
C ASP A 285 -7.15 16.20 -22.61
N ARG A 286 -6.62 17.40 -22.87
CA ARG A 286 -5.49 17.66 -23.73
C ARG A 286 -4.49 18.53 -22.99
N ASP A 287 -3.23 18.37 -23.32
CA ASP A 287 -2.17 19.17 -22.71
C ASP A 287 -2.33 20.66 -23.06
N PRO A 288 -2.59 21.54 -22.09
CA PRO A 288 -2.76 22.97 -22.34
C PRO A 288 -1.48 23.65 -22.85
N ARG A 289 -0.33 23.01 -22.76
CA ARG A 289 0.94 23.49 -23.32
C ARG A 289 1.02 23.27 -24.84
N GLN A 290 0.21 22.34 -25.38
CA GLN A 290 0.22 21.91 -26.77
C GLN A 290 -1.12 22.23 -27.50
N ASP A 291 -2.24 22.27 -26.74
CA ASP A 291 -3.59 22.54 -27.30
C ASP A 291 -4.07 23.92 -26.89
N ARG A 292 -4.21 24.82 -27.89
CA ARG A 292 -4.61 26.21 -27.67
C ARG A 292 -6.00 26.35 -27.04
N VAL A 293 -6.93 25.45 -27.37
CA VAL A 293 -8.31 25.53 -26.84
C VAL A 293 -8.29 25.21 -25.36
N THR A 294 -7.57 24.14 -24.97
CA THR A 294 -7.39 23.77 -23.59
C THR A 294 -6.66 24.86 -22.81
N ALA A 295 -5.61 25.48 -23.40
CA ALA A 295 -4.91 26.60 -22.78
C ALA A 295 -5.86 27.78 -22.46
N VAL A 296 -6.73 28.18 -23.40
CA VAL A 296 -7.72 29.23 -23.17
C VAL A 296 -8.71 28.87 -22.06
N LEU A 297 -9.14 27.62 -21.99
CA LEU A 297 -10.05 27.13 -20.96
C LEU A 297 -9.39 27.17 -19.58
N VAL A 298 -8.16 26.69 -19.45
CA VAL A 298 -7.39 26.71 -18.20
C VAL A 298 -7.09 28.14 -17.76
N GLU A 299 -6.68 29.01 -18.70
CA GLU A 299 -6.43 30.41 -18.43
C GLU A 299 -7.68 31.14 -17.92
N ARG A 300 -8.85 30.86 -18.50
CA ARG A 300 -10.13 31.39 -18.01
C ARG A 300 -10.40 31.02 -16.55
N ALA A 301 -10.14 29.77 -16.17
CA ALA A 301 -10.29 29.32 -14.77
C ALA A 301 -9.29 30.04 -13.85
N ALA A 302 -8.01 30.12 -14.25
CA ALA A 302 -6.97 30.78 -13.48
C ALA A 302 -7.25 32.27 -13.28
N GLN A 303 -7.71 32.97 -14.33
CA GLN A 303 -8.09 34.37 -14.23
C GLN A 303 -9.32 34.60 -13.34
N ALA A 304 -10.30 33.69 -13.38
CA ALA A 304 -11.50 33.80 -12.54
C ALA A 304 -11.18 33.80 -11.04
N VAL A 305 -10.19 33.01 -10.62
CA VAL A 305 -9.76 32.94 -9.21
C VAL A 305 -8.59 33.86 -8.88
N GLY A 306 -7.82 34.30 -9.89
CA GLY A 306 -6.70 35.22 -9.78
C GLY A 306 -5.49 34.63 -9.02
N VAL A 307 -5.33 33.30 -9.01
CA VAL A 307 -4.25 32.56 -8.35
C VAL A 307 -3.79 31.39 -9.23
N PRO A 308 -2.61 30.79 -8.95
CA PRO A 308 -2.16 29.61 -9.66
C PRO A 308 -3.16 28.45 -9.56
N VAL A 309 -3.24 27.67 -10.65
CA VAL A 309 -4.00 26.42 -10.72
C VAL A 309 -3.02 25.28 -10.99
N LEU A 310 -3.02 24.24 -10.16
CA LEU A 310 -2.35 22.97 -10.50
C LEU A 310 -3.25 22.18 -11.44
N VAL A 311 -2.75 21.86 -12.63
CA VAL A 311 -3.53 21.22 -13.68
C VAL A 311 -2.94 19.86 -14.01
N GLY A 312 -3.71 18.78 -13.81
CA GLY A 312 -3.34 17.45 -14.27
C GLY A 312 -3.54 17.29 -15.77
N ALA A 313 -2.51 16.90 -16.50
CA ALA A 313 -2.55 16.77 -17.96
C ALA A 313 -1.74 15.56 -18.45
N ILE A 314 -2.15 14.97 -19.59
CA ILE A 314 -1.38 13.96 -20.30
C ILE A 314 -0.63 14.63 -21.46
N ALA A 315 0.70 14.63 -21.36
CA ALA A 315 1.58 15.07 -22.44
C ALA A 315 1.89 13.91 -23.39
N PHE A 316 1.85 14.18 -24.68
CA PHE A 316 2.31 13.24 -25.70
C PHE A 316 3.62 13.75 -26.30
N ALA A 317 4.61 12.85 -26.38
CA ALA A 317 5.91 13.14 -26.97
C ALA A 317 6.32 12.05 -27.97
N ASP A 318 7.26 12.41 -28.82
CA ASP A 318 7.92 11.43 -29.65
C ASP A 318 8.76 10.49 -28.77
N ARG A 319 8.92 9.28 -29.24
CA ARG A 319 9.63 8.25 -28.50
C ARG A 319 11.12 8.62 -28.38
N PRO A 320 11.74 8.50 -27.19
CA PRO A 320 13.16 8.68 -27.02
C PRO A 320 13.99 7.72 -27.90
N GLU A 321 15.07 8.21 -28.47
CA GLU A 321 16.00 7.38 -29.25
C GLU A 321 16.55 6.22 -28.42
N GLY A 322 16.72 5.05 -29.04
CA GLY A 322 17.26 3.87 -28.37
C GLY A 322 16.26 3.05 -27.51
N MET A 323 15.04 3.51 -27.32
CA MET A 323 14.02 2.78 -26.55
C MET A 323 13.42 1.65 -27.41
N SER A 324 13.68 0.39 -27.06
CA SER A 324 13.13 -0.79 -27.75
C SER A 324 11.77 -1.21 -27.15
N GLY A 325 10.89 -1.76 -27.99
CA GLY A 325 9.66 -2.42 -27.52
C GLY A 325 8.38 -1.59 -27.54
N VAL A 326 8.46 -0.26 -27.62
CA VAL A 326 7.30 0.65 -27.73
C VAL A 326 7.15 1.11 -29.18
N THR A 327 5.94 1.06 -29.73
CA THR A 327 5.64 1.58 -31.08
C THR A 327 4.82 2.87 -30.94
N GLY A 328 5.21 3.92 -31.71
CA GLY A 328 4.48 5.18 -31.75
C GLY A 328 4.90 6.20 -30.67
N ARG A 329 3.99 7.10 -30.30
CA ARG A 329 4.20 8.16 -29.30
C ARG A 329 4.18 7.58 -27.88
N VAL A 330 4.90 8.24 -26.97
CA VAL A 330 4.89 7.98 -25.53
C VAL A 330 4.05 9.03 -24.81
N ARG A 331 3.67 8.75 -23.56
CA ARG A 331 2.90 9.66 -22.70
C ARG A 331 3.67 9.97 -21.43
N TYR A 332 3.40 11.16 -20.89
CA TYR A 332 3.78 11.58 -19.56
C TYR A 332 2.53 12.05 -18.81
N ASN A 333 2.44 11.75 -17.53
CA ASN A 333 1.36 12.17 -16.65
C ASN A 333 1.89 13.31 -15.77
N ASP A 334 1.44 14.52 -16.07
CA ASP A 334 2.02 15.75 -15.55
C ASP A 334 1.05 16.52 -14.64
N MET A 335 1.58 17.10 -13.58
CA MET A 335 0.97 18.23 -12.88
C MET A 335 1.69 19.52 -13.25
N VAL A 336 0.97 20.45 -13.80
CA VAL A 336 1.49 21.73 -14.31
C VAL A 336 1.00 22.86 -13.42
N VAL A 337 1.91 23.72 -12.97
CA VAL A 337 1.55 24.99 -12.33
C VAL A 337 1.15 25.98 -13.42
N TRP A 338 -0.12 26.35 -13.46
CA TRP A 338 -0.62 27.34 -14.39
C TRP A 338 -0.85 28.68 -13.68
N THR A 339 -0.10 29.70 -14.03
CA THR A 339 -0.20 31.03 -13.42
C THR A 339 -1.01 31.97 -14.29
N PRO A 340 -2.03 32.69 -13.76
CA PRO A 340 -2.83 33.63 -14.53
C PRO A 340 -1.96 34.64 -15.31
N GLY A 341 -2.21 34.81 -16.60
CA GLY A 341 -1.50 35.71 -17.50
C GLY A 341 -0.10 35.26 -17.92
N SER A 342 0.51 34.30 -17.18
CA SER A 342 1.85 33.77 -17.52
C SER A 342 1.78 32.37 -18.15
N GLY A 343 0.68 31.64 -17.94
CA GLY A 343 0.48 30.30 -18.48
C GLY A 343 1.25 29.21 -17.69
N ALA A 344 1.72 28.20 -18.43
CA ALA A 344 2.40 27.02 -17.85
C ALA A 344 3.78 27.36 -17.27
N GLY A 345 4.00 26.94 -16.03
CA GLY A 345 5.25 27.07 -15.29
C GLY A 345 5.90 25.72 -14.98
N GLN A 346 6.20 25.46 -13.70
CA GLN A 346 6.82 24.22 -13.24
C GLN A 346 5.94 23.01 -13.52
N VAL A 347 6.59 21.84 -13.72
CA VAL A 347 5.94 20.57 -14.02
C VAL A 347 6.49 19.48 -13.11
N TYR A 348 5.60 18.70 -12.51
CA TYR A 348 5.90 17.42 -11.91
C TYR A 348 5.39 16.32 -12.85
N THR A 349 6.23 15.36 -13.18
CA THR A 349 5.86 14.20 -13.99
C THR A 349 5.85 12.95 -13.10
N LYS A 350 4.81 12.15 -13.20
CA LYS A 350 4.63 10.90 -12.44
C LYS A 350 5.86 10.01 -12.52
N HIS A 351 6.42 9.62 -11.38
CA HIS A 351 7.66 8.82 -11.29
C HIS A 351 7.40 7.31 -11.28
N ARG A 352 6.19 6.89 -10.84
CA ARG A 352 5.80 5.48 -10.71
C ARG A 352 4.59 5.14 -11.58
N PRO A 353 4.76 4.97 -12.91
CA PRO A 353 3.70 4.46 -13.76
C PRO A 353 3.25 3.06 -13.33
N VAL A 354 1.94 2.81 -13.45
CA VAL A 354 1.31 1.54 -13.05
C VAL A 354 1.44 0.51 -14.18
N ALA A 355 2.12 -0.60 -13.89
CA ALA A 355 2.23 -1.71 -14.84
C ALA A 355 0.84 -2.26 -15.19
N PHE A 356 0.61 -2.57 -16.47
CA PHE A 356 -0.66 -3.05 -17.05
C PHE A 356 -1.85 -2.08 -16.97
N GLY A 357 -1.68 -0.92 -16.33
CA GLY A 357 -2.65 0.17 -16.33
C GLY A 357 -2.20 1.33 -17.22
N GLU A 358 -0.93 1.73 -17.09
CA GLU A 358 -0.38 2.90 -17.76
C GLU A 358 0.71 2.55 -18.78
N PHE A 359 1.40 1.43 -18.60
CA PHE A 359 2.34 0.84 -19.57
C PHE A 359 2.28 -0.69 -19.54
N VAL A 360 2.76 -1.34 -20.62
CA VAL A 360 2.76 -2.80 -20.71
C VAL A 360 4.20 -3.32 -20.69
N PRO A 361 4.66 -3.88 -19.57
CA PRO A 361 5.97 -4.54 -19.54
C PRO A 361 5.98 -5.75 -20.46
N LEU A 362 7.15 -6.03 -21.08
CA LEU A 362 7.32 -7.17 -21.98
C LEU A 362 6.21 -7.28 -23.06
N ARG A 363 5.75 -6.14 -23.59
CA ARG A 363 4.58 -6.01 -24.47
C ARG A 363 4.52 -7.09 -25.58
N ARG A 364 5.67 -7.45 -26.21
CA ARG A 364 5.72 -8.47 -27.26
C ARG A 364 5.31 -9.85 -26.75
N LEU A 365 5.79 -10.22 -25.55
CA LEU A 365 5.49 -11.51 -24.93
C LEU A 365 4.03 -11.57 -24.48
N ILE A 366 3.56 -10.51 -23.82
CA ILE A 366 2.18 -10.45 -23.32
C ILE A 366 1.18 -10.43 -24.49
N ARG A 367 1.48 -9.72 -25.60
CA ARG A 367 0.63 -9.70 -26.81
C ARG A 367 0.48 -11.09 -27.44
N ALA A 368 1.48 -11.95 -27.34
CA ALA A 368 1.38 -13.33 -27.83
C ALA A 368 0.37 -14.18 -27.03
N VAL A 369 0.04 -13.77 -25.80
CA VAL A 369 -0.90 -14.47 -24.90
C VAL A 369 -2.24 -13.76 -24.83
N SER A 370 -2.28 -12.42 -24.93
CA SER A 370 -3.49 -11.63 -24.80
C SER A 370 -3.46 -10.36 -25.65
N GLY A 371 -4.49 -10.14 -26.47
CA GLY A 371 -4.71 -8.90 -27.24
C GLY A 371 -5.12 -7.70 -26.39
N GLN A 372 -5.36 -7.86 -25.08
CA GLN A 372 -5.76 -6.77 -24.18
C GLN A 372 -4.68 -5.67 -24.06
N VAL A 373 -3.41 -5.98 -24.35
CA VAL A 373 -2.30 -5.03 -24.37
C VAL A 373 -2.51 -3.88 -25.38
N ASP A 374 -3.34 -4.09 -26.40
CA ASP A 374 -3.60 -3.08 -27.43
C ASP A 374 -4.56 -1.97 -26.95
N ARG A 375 -5.25 -2.17 -25.82
CA ARG A 375 -6.03 -1.11 -25.16
C ARG A 375 -5.14 0.03 -24.63
N ILE A 376 -3.88 -0.28 -24.25
CA ILE A 376 -2.89 0.74 -23.90
C ILE A 376 -2.13 1.11 -25.17
N GLY A 377 -2.67 2.07 -25.92
CA GLY A 377 -2.17 2.48 -27.23
C GLY A 377 -0.76 3.11 -27.18
N SER A 378 -0.41 3.80 -26.09
CA SER A 378 0.93 4.38 -25.84
C SER A 378 1.33 4.16 -24.38
N ASP A 379 2.61 3.82 -24.15
CA ASP A 379 3.12 3.61 -22.80
C ASP A 379 3.40 4.96 -22.11
N LEU A 380 3.06 5.02 -20.82
CA LEU A 380 3.39 6.13 -19.95
C LEU A 380 4.81 5.94 -19.42
N LEU A 381 5.64 6.96 -19.59
CA LEU A 381 7.03 6.94 -19.13
C LEU A 381 7.17 7.61 -17.76
N PRO A 382 8.10 7.14 -16.91
CA PRO A 382 8.38 7.77 -15.64
C PRO A 382 9.06 9.13 -15.81
N GLY A 383 8.72 10.06 -14.91
CA GLY A 383 9.44 11.33 -14.76
C GLY A 383 10.84 11.13 -14.18
N SER A 384 11.73 12.04 -14.51
CA SER A 384 13.12 12.11 -13.98
C SER A 384 13.41 13.40 -13.19
N GLY A 385 12.38 14.26 -13.00
CA GLY A 385 12.50 15.56 -12.34
C GLY A 385 12.49 15.49 -10.81
N GLY A 386 12.30 16.66 -10.18
CA GLY A 386 12.10 16.78 -8.74
C GLY A 386 10.73 16.22 -8.29
N HIS A 387 10.60 16.00 -6.98
CA HIS A 387 9.36 15.51 -6.37
C HIS A 387 8.52 16.65 -5.76
N THR A 388 8.85 17.90 -6.06
CA THR A 388 8.15 19.08 -5.57
C THR A 388 7.71 20.01 -6.70
N LEU A 389 6.61 20.72 -6.46
CA LEU A 389 6.23 21.92 -7.20
C LEU A 389 6.20 23.11 -6.24
N THR A 390 6.68 24.26 -6.67
CA THR A 390 6.62 25.49 -5.87
C THR A 390 5.52 26.39 -6.39
N VAL A 391 4.65 26.84 -5.50
CA VAL A 391 3.60 27.81 -5.81
C VAL A 391 3.81 29.09 -5.02
N ARG A 392 3.51 30.24 -5.65
CA ARG A 392 3.59 31.53 -5.02
C ARG A 392 2.23 31.92 -4.49
N THR A 393 2.12 32.13 -3.19
CA THR A 393 0.91 32.56 -2.50
C THR A 393 0.59 34.05 -2.78
N ARG A 394 -0.61 34.51 -2.40
CA ARG A 394 -1.03 35.91 -2.58
C ARG A 394 -0.14 36.89 -1.81
N ASP A 395 0.36 36.51 -0.65
CA ASP A 395 1.30 37.30 0.17
C ASP A 395 2.74 37.25 -0.35
N GLY A 396 2.99 36.58 -1.48
CA GLY A 396 4.28 36.55 -2.16
C GLY A 396 5.25 35.50 -1.63
N ARG A 397 4.82 34.58 -0.75
CA ARG A 397 5.63 33.48 -0.24
C ARG A 397 5.68 32.34 -1.24
N ASP A 398 6.83 31.72 -1.40
CA ASP A 398 7.00 30.50 -2.20
C ASP A 398 6.82 29.28 -1.29
N VAL A 399 5.82 28.44 -1.61
CA VAL A 399 5.47 27.23 -0.87
C VAL A 399 5.77 25.99 -1.72
N PRO A 400 6.71 25.14 -1.31
CA PRO A 400 6.97 23.87 -1.98
C PRO A 400 5.94 22.83 -1.56
N LEU A 401 5.37 22.16 -2.57
CA LEU A 401 4.39 21.09 -2.44
C LEU A 401 5.06 19.76 -2.76
N ALA A 402 4.99 18.76 -1.89
CA ALA A 402 5.34 17.39 -2.24
C ALA A 402 4.19 16.79 -3.07
N VAL A 403 4.49 16.25 -4.24
CA VAL A 403 3.46 15.75 -5.16
C VAL A 403 3.59 14.24 -5.31
N GLY A 404 2.45 13.55 -5.33
CA GLY A 404 2.35 12.14 -5.69
C GLY A 404 1.06 11.88 -6.46
N ILE A 405 1.17 11.55 -7.75
CA ILE A 405 0.00 11.37 -8.62
C ILE A 405 -0.62 9.98 -8.39
N CYS A 406 -1.89 9.96 -7.99
CA CYS A 406 -2.73 8.76 -7.93
C CYS A 406 -2.09 7.65 -7.08
N PHE A 407 -1.80 6.48 -7.63
CA PHE A 407 -1.18 5.35 -6.92
C PHE A 407 0.17 5.64 -6.27
N GLU A 408 0.81 6.76 -6.62
CA GLU A 408 2.06 7.17 -5.96
C GLU A 408 1.89 7.42 -4.46
N VAL A 409 0.68 7.71 -3.99
CA VAL A 409 0.38 7.82 -2.56
C VAL A 409 0.72 6.55 -1.77
N ALA A 410 0.72 5.40 -2.42
CA ALA A 410 1.05 4.11 -1.79
C ALA A 410 2.57 3.84 -1.71
N TYR A 411 3.40 4.67 -2.36
CA TYR A 411 4.86 4.51 -2.39
C TYR A 411 5.54 5.51 -1.44
N ASP A 412 5.99 5.03 -0.30
CA ASP A 412 6.66 5.85 0.72
C ASP A 412 7.88 6.61 0.18
N ASP A 413 8.60 6.07 -0.79
CA ASP A 413 9.81 6.68 -1.34
C ASP A 413 9.53 7.92 -2.18
N VAL A 414 8.42 7.95 -2.92
CA VAL A 414 8.01 9.09 -3.74
C VAL A 414 7.66 10.29 -2.87
N LEU A 415 6.75 10.10 -1.90
CA LEU A 415 6.32 11.18 -1.03
C LEU A 415 7.44 11.64 -0.09
N ARG A 416 8.25 10.71 0.43
CA ARG A 416 9.44 11.03 1.22
C ARG A 416 10.44 11.88 0.43
N ALA A 417 10.64 11.58 -0.86
CA ALA A 417 11.52 12.39 -1.70
C ALA A 417 11.03 13.84 -1.80
N GLY A 418 9.72 14.05 -2.02
CA GLY A 418 9.12 15.37 -2.05
C GLY A 418 9.23 16.12 -0.71
N VAL A 419 8.92 15.45 0.41
CA VAL A 419 9.05 16.03 1.75
C VAL A 419 10.51 16.38 2.09
N ARG A 420 11.46 15.53 1.73
CA ARG A 420 12.90 15.81 1.93
C ARG A 420 13.45 16.91 1.02
N GLN A 421 12.81 17.17 -0.12
CA GLN A 421 13.09 18.32 -0.99
C GLN A 421 12.41 19.61 -0.51
N GLY A 422 11.82 19.60 0.68
CA GLY A 422 11.23 20.77 1.32
C GLY A 422 9.73 20.88 1.21
N GLY A 423 9.04 19.88 0.66
CA GLY A 423 7.57 19.89 0.56
C GLY A 423 6.90 20.10 1.92
N GLU A 424 6.11 21.16 2.05
CA GLU A 424 5.46 21.58 3.30
C GLU A 424 4.05 21.02 3.45
N VAL A 425 3.43 20.62 2.34
CA VAL A 425 2.15 19.93 2.23
C VAL A 425 2.25 18.87 1.15
N ILE A 426 1.50 17.79 1.26
CA ILE A 426 1.43 16.74 0.24
C ILE A 426 0.18 16.96 -0.59
N VAL A 427 0.32 16.92 -1.92
CA VAL A 427 -0.79 16.99 -2.88
C VAL A 427 -0.87 15.67 -3.63
N VAL A 428 -2.06 15.04 -3.59
CA VAL A 428 -2.36 13.76 -4.26
C VAL A 428 -3.48 13.99 -5.29
N PRO A 429 -3.14 14.45 -6.49
CA PRO A 429 -4.10 14.50 -7.58
C PRO A 429 -4.34 13.09 -8.10
N THR A 430 -5.61 12.71 -8.27
CA THR A 430 -5.98 11.35 -8.65
C THR A 430 -7.14 11.30 -9.64
N ASN A 431 -7.18 10.26 -10.46
CA ASN A 431 -8.28 9.99 -11.37
C ASN A 431 -8.90 8.62 -11.09
N ASN A 432 -9.99 8.61 -10.32
CA ASN A 432 -10.70 7.38 -9.99
C ASN A 432 -11.82 7.02 -11.01
N ALA A 433 -11.89 7.67 -12.16
CA ALA A 433 -12.97 7.44 -13.15
C ALA A 433 -13.01 5.99 -13.67
N SER A 434 -11.84 5.35 -13.80
CA SER A 434 -11.75 3.93 -14.19
C SER A 434 -12.09 2.95 -13.07
N PHE A 435 -12.37 3.42 -11.85
CA PHE A 435 -12.60 2.60 -10.65
C PHE A 435 -13.99 2.85 -10.05
N ILE A 436 -14.90 3.51 -10.77
CA ILE A 436 -16.27 3.82 -10.32
C ILE A 436 -16.98 2.52 -9.88
N GLY A 437 -17.59 2.56 -8.70
CA GLY A 437 -18.29 1.41 -8.12
C GLY A 437 -17.38 0.39 -7.44
N SER A 438 -16.08 0.67 -7.29
CA SER A 438 -15.14 -0.17 -6.54
C SER A 438 -14.69 0.47 -5.23
N SER A 439 -13.94 -0.29 -4.41
CA SER A 439 -13.36 0.20 -3.15
C SER A 439 -12.03 0.97 -3.31
N GLU A 440 -11.54 1.15 -4.54
CA GLU A 440 -10.21 1.70 -4.79
C GLU A 440 -10.03 3.10 -4.21
N ALA A 441 -10.97 4.02 -4.46
CA ALA A 441 -10.89 5.40 -3.96
C ALA A 441 -10.85 5.48 -2.42
N ALA A 442 -11.56 4.60 -1.73
CA ALA A 442 -11.54 4.51 -0.28
C ALA A 442 -10.23 3.88 0.24
N GLN A 443 -9.67 2.87 -0.46
CA GLN A 443 -8.34 2.35 -0.16
C GLN A 443 -7.27 3.43 -0.34
N GLN A 444 -7.36 4.25 -1.39
CA GLN A 444 -6.44 5.35 -1.65
C GLN A 444 -6.53 6.43 -0.57
N LEU A 445 -7.74 6.78 -0.09
CA LEU A 445 -7.91 7.70 1.04
C LEU A 445 -7.21 7.17 2.30
N ALA A 446 -7.35 5.89 2.62
CA ALA A 446 -6.67 5.27 3.76
C ALA A 446 -5.14 5.34 3.62
N GLN A 447 -4.61 5.15 2.42
CA GLN A 447 -3.18 5.34 2.13
C GLN A 447 -2.77 6.79 2.40
N GLY A 448 -3.51 7.79 1.88
CA GLY A 448 -3.26 9.21 2.12
C GLY A 448 -3.25 9.57 3.62
N ARG A 449 -4.13 8.98 4.42
CA ARG A 449 -4.18 9.16 5.87
C ARG A 449 -2.93 8.60 6.57
N VAL A 450 -2.48 7.42 6.19
CA VAL A 450 -1.22 6.84 6.71
C VAL A 450 -0.02 7.69 6.32
N GLN A 451 0.02 8.17 5.08
CA GLN A 451 1.12 9.03 4.59
C GLN A 451 1.14 10.40 5.29
N ALA A 452 -0.03 10.97 5.59
CA ALA A 452 -0.10 12.21 6.36
C ALA A 452 0.64 12.08 7.71
N VAL A 453 0.41 10.97 8.42
CA VAL A 453 1.08 10.67 9.70
C VAL A 453 2.54 10.31 9.49
N THR A 454 2.85 9.48 8.49
CA THR A 454 4.24 9.07 8.17
C THR A 454 5.15 10.28 7.99
N HIS A 455 4.67 11.28 7.25
CA HIS A 455 5.47 12.46 6.89
C HIS A 455 5.20 13.68 7.80
N GLY A 456 4.23 13.60 8.72
CA GLY A 456 3.82 14.72 9.55
C GLY A 456 3.35 15.92 8.73
N ARG A 457 2.68 15.68 7.60
CA ARG A 457 2.20 16.69 6.64
C ARG A 457 0.70 16.57 6.46
N ALA A 458 0.03 17.70 6.21
CA ALA A 458 -1.32 17.64 5.67
C ALA A 458 -1.29 17.05 4.26
N VAL A 459 -2.34 16.33 3.88
CA VAL A 459 -2.53 15.79 2.53
C VAL A 459 -3.79 16.39 1.93
N VAL A 460 -3.66 16.94 0.73
CA VAL A 460 -4.80 17.39 -0.09
C VAL A 460 -4.94 16.38 -1.23
N GLN A 461 -5.89 15.45 -1.08
CA GLN A 461 -6.25 14.50 -2.12
C GLN A 461 -7.37 15.10 -2.97
N VAL A 462 -7.16 15.16 -4.29
CA VAL A 462 -8.15 15.75 -5.21
C VAL A 462 -8.45 14.74 -6.30
N SER A 463 -9.71 14.34 -6.41
CA SER A 463 -10.16 13.35 -7.39
C SER A 463 -11.06 13.94 -8.46
N THR A 464 -11.03 13.35 -9.66
CA THR A 464 -11.97 13.70 -10.73
C THR A 464 -13.42 13.35 -10.35
N VAL A 465 -13.65 12.16 -9.78
CA VAL A 465 -14.98 11.61 -9.43
C VAL A 465 -15.03 10.87 -8.10
N GLY A 466 -13.87 10.45 -7.58
CA GLY A 466 -13.76 9.61 -6.38
C GLY A 466 -13.80 10.44 -5.10
N VAL A 467 -12.84 10.21 -4.20
CA VAL A 467 -12.78 10.88 -2.90
C VAL A 467 -11.83 12.08 -2.98
N THR A 468 -12.39 13.29 -2.94
CA THR A 468 -11.64 14.53 -2.71
C THR A 468 -11.70 14.86 -1.24
N ALA A 469 -10.54 14.99 -0.58
CA ALA A 469 -10.46 15.19 0.86
C ALA A 469 -9.25 16.03 1.28
N VAL A 470 -9.40 16.72 2.41
CA VAL A 470 -8.31 17.38 3.14
C VAL A 470 -8.04 16.59 4.40
N ILE A 471 -6.79 16.16 4.58
CA ILE A 471 -6.34 15.29 5.66
C ILE A 471 -5.32 16.05 6.50
N SER A 472 -5.55 16.10 7.82
CA SER A 472 -4.61 16.75 8.76
C SER A 472 -3.30 15.94 8.90
N PRO A 473 -2.22 16.52 9.44
CA PRO A 473 -0.97 15.79 9.72
C PRO A 473 -1.14 14.61 10.70
N ARG A 474 -2.29 14.50 11.38
CA ARG A 474 -2.66 13.38 12.24
C ARG A 474 -3.42 12.26 11.51
N GLY A 475 -3.59 12.36 10.20
CA GLY A 475 -4.35 11.38 9.41
C GLY A 475 -5.86 11.48 9.56
N VAL A 476 -6.38 12.59 10.12
CA VAL A 476 -7.82 12.83 10.26
C VAL A 476 -8.33 13.56 9.02
N VAL A 477 -9.39 13.05 8.41
CA VAL A 477 -10.11 13.74 7.33
C VAL A 477 -10.86 14.92 7.93
N THR A 478 -10.49 16.14 7.54
CA THR A 478 -11.10 17.37 8.04
C THR A 478 -12.22 17.89 7.14
N GLN A 479 -12.11 17.62 5.84
CA GLN A 479 -13.14 17.92 4.85
C GLN A 479 -13.13 16.81 3.80
N GLU A 480 -14.32 16.49 3.27
CA GLU A 480 -14.51 15.51 2.21
C GLU A 480 -15.64 15.96 1.29
N ALA A 481 -15.43 15.87 -0.03
CA ALA A 481 -16.46 16.13 -1.01
C ALA A 481 -17.24 14.84 -1.30
N ARG A 482 -18.53 15.00 -1.57
CA ARG A 482 -19.36 13.86 -1.98
C ARG A 482 -18.85 13.30 -3.31
N PRO A 483 -18.53 11.99 -3.39
CA PRO A 483 -18.13 11.38 -4.64
C PRO A 483 -19.20 11.51 -5.73
N TYR A 484 -18.78 11.45 -6.99
CA TYR A 484 -19.65 11.50 -8.19
C TYR A 484 -20.47 12.80 -8.32
N THR A 485 -20.01 13.87 -7.70
CA THR A 485 -20.60 15.21 -7.81
C THR A 485 -19.58 16.22 -8.29
N ARG A 486 -20.03 17.33 -8.91
CA ARG A 486 -19.19 18.51 -9.09
C ARG A 486 -19.15 19.24 -7.73
N ALA A 487 -17.95 19.47 -7.22
CA ALA A 487 -17.75 20.06 -5.91
C ALA A 487 -16.39 20.79 -5.81
N TYR A 488 -16.26 21.60 -4.77
CA TYR A 488 -14.97 22.15 -4.35
C TYR A 488 -14.89 22.17 -2.82
N LEU A 489 -13.68 22.00 -2.30
CA LEU A 489 -13.37 22.14 -0.88
C LEU A 489 -12.40 23.32 -0.72
N VAL A 490 -12.68 24.22 0.21
CA VAL A 490 -11.76 25.30 0.58
C VAL A 490 -11.27 25.09 1.98
N ALA A 491 -9.96 25.03 2.18
CA ALA A 491 -9.35 24.73 3.46
C ALA A 491 -8.06 25.53 3.71
N ASP A 492 -7.86 25.92 4.96
CA ASP A 492 -6.57 26.40 5.45
C ASP A 492 -5.72 25.20 5.86
N VAL A 493 -4.68 24.91 5.11
CA VAL A 493 -3.83 23.74 5.28
C VAL A 493 -2.56 24.11 6.00
N PRO A 494 -2.20 23.46 7.13
CA PRO A 494 -1.00 23.78 7.89
C PRO A 494 0.26 23.43 7.10
N LEU A 495 1.19 24.37 7.04
CA LEU A 495 2.51 24.20 6.44
C LEU A 495 3.51 23.74 7.49
N ARG A 496 4.31 22.73 7.14
CA ARG A 496 5.25 22.11 8.07
C ARG A 496 6.56 21.78 7.35
N ARG A 497 7.71 22.01 8.03
CA ARG A 497 9.07 21.75 7.52
C ARG A 497 9.81 20.65 8.25
N GLY A 498 9.49 20.44 9.54
CA GLY A 498 10.14 19.43 10.37
C GLY A 498 9.98 18.02 9.81
N LEU A 499 11.07 17.29 9.62
CA LEU A 499 11.03 15.89 9.16
C LEU A 499 10.59 14.97 10.30
N SER A 500 9.68 14.03 10.00
CA SER A 500 9.34 12.93 10.91
C SER A 500 10.56 12.03 11.17
N VAL A 501 10.48 11.19 12.20
CA VAL A 501 11.53 10.18 12.44
C VAL A 501 11.57 9.20 11.26
N ALA A 502 10.42 8.81 10.71
CA ALA A 502 10.32 7.95 9.54
C ALA A 502 11.04 8.55 8.31
N ASP A 503 10.89 9.85 8.06
CA ASP A 503 11.60 10.53 6.97
C ASP A 503 13.12 10.56 7.18
N ARG A 504 13.57 10.77 8.42
CA ARG A 504 14.99 10.75 8.77
C ARG A 504 15.61 9.38 8.62
N LEU A 505 14.91 8.32 9.04
CA LEU A 505 15.33 6.93 8.87
C LEU A 505 15.35 6.52 7.39
N GLY A 506 14.48 7.09 6.57
CA GLY A 506 14.43 6.83 5.14
C GLY A 506 14.19 5.34 4.81
N PRO A 507 15.00 4.73 3.92
CA PRO A 507 14.81 3.33 3.51
C PRO A 507 15.37 2.30 4.50
N TRP A 508 16.01 2.73 5.61
CA TRP A 508 16.71 1.81 6.51
C TRP A 508 15.81 0.77 7.18
N PRO A 509 14.58 1.08 7.65
CA PRO A 509 13.71 0.06 8.21
C PRO A 509 13.45 -1.10 7.24
N ALA A 510 13.13 -0.81 5.98
CA ALA A 510 12.91 -1.83 4.96
C ALA A 510 14.18 -2.65 4.68
N ARG A 511 15.35 -1.99 4.55
CA ARG A 511 16.63 -2.67 4.32
C ARG A 511 17.01 -3.62 5.45
N VAL A 512 16.81 -3.20 6.70
CA VAL A 512 17.08 -4.03 7.88
C VAL A 512 16.15 -5.26 7.91
N VAL A 513 14.86 -5.07 7.62
CA VAL A 513 13.89 -6.17 7.58
C VAL A 513 14.23 -7.17 6.46
N LEU A 514 14.58 -6.68 5.26
CA LEU A 514 15.00 -7.53 4.14
C LEU A 514 16.26 -8.34 4.46
N ALA A 515 17.28 -7.70 5.05
CA ALA A 515 18.50 -8.37 5.47
C ALA A 515 18.23 -9.43 6.55
N ALA A 516 17.44 -9.09 7.57
CA ALA A 516 17.07 -10.01 8.63
C ALA A 516 16.27 -11.22 8.10
N ALA A 517 15.31 -10.99 7.19
CA ALA A 517 14.54 -12.06 6.56
C ALA A 517 15.45 -13.00 5.73
N THR A 518 16.40 -12.44 4.98
CA THR A 518 17.38 -13.22 4.21
C THR A 518 18.21 -14.11 5.15
N VAL A 519 18.72 -13.56 6.25
CA VAL A 519 19.48 -14.33 7.27
C VAL A 519 18.63 -15.46 7.86
N LEU A 520 17.36 -15.17 8.20
CA LEU A 520 16.44 -16.18 8.76
C LEU A 520 16.22 -17.34 7.79
N VAL A 521 15.99 -17.06 6.50
CA VAL A 521 15.78 -18.11 5.50
C VAL A 521 17.04 -18.92 5.26
N LEU A 522 18.19 -18.27 5.08
CA LEU A 522 19.47 -18.96 4.85
C LEU A 522 19.88 -19.83 6.05
N ALA A 523 19.75 -19.30 7.28
CA ALA A 523 20.06 -20.03 8.49
C ALA A 523 19.12 -21.25 8.69
N GLY A 524 17.81 -21.08 8.40
CA GLY A 524 16.84 -22.18 8.47
C GLY A 524 17.00 -23.22 7.35
N ALA A 525 17.58 -22.84 6.21
CA ALA A 525 17.88 -23.74 5.10
C ALA A 525 19.20 -24.51 5.28
N ALA A 526 20.11 -24.00 6.14
CA ALA A 526 21.39 -24.64 6.40
C ALA A 526 21.15 -26.07 6.95
N PRO A 527 21.89 -27.09 6.47
CA PRO A 527 21.79 -28.44 7.02
C PRO A 527 22.15 -28.39 8.52
N ALA A 528 21.31 -29.03 9.35
CA ALA A 528 21.64 -29.18 10.76
C ALA A 528 23.04 -29.82 10.82
N ARG A 529 24.03 -29.08 11.38
CA ARG A 529 25.33 -29.68 11.66
C ARG A 529 25.05 -30.92 12.47
N ALA A 530 25.42 -32.10 11.95
CA ALA A 530 25.34 -33.35 12.68
C ALA A 530 26.19 -33.16 13.94
N GLY A 531 25.55 -32.77 15.01
CA GLY A 531 26.18 -32.76 16.33
C GLY A 531 26.69 -34.15 16.57
N ALA A 532 28.00 -34.30 16.72
CA ALA A 532 28.62 -35.56 17.10
C ALA A 532 27.87 -36.06 18.33
N ILE A 533 27.06 -37.09 18.13
CA ILE A 533 26.51 -37.87 19.24
C ILE A 533 27.76 -38.49 19.90
N PRO A 534 28.13 -38.13 21.14
CA PRO A 534 29.17 -38.87 21.81
C PRO A 534 28.67 -40.29 21.91
N ALA A 535 29.37 -41.21 21.24
CA ALA A 535 29.15 -42.62 21.37
C ALA A 535 29.25 -42.96 22.90
N ARG A 536 28.12 -43.11 23.54
CA ARG A 536 28.06 -43.75 24.84
C ARG A 536 28.45 -45.20 24.61
N ALA A 537 29.73 -45.48 24.81
CA ALA A 537 30.22 -46.81 25.07
C ALA A 537 29.53 -47.32 26.37
N GLY A 538 28.37 -47.91 26.19
CA GLY A 538 27.70 -48.67 27.25
C GLY A 538 28.39 -50.01 27.40
N ALA A 539 29.39 -50.07 28.26
CA ALA A 539 29.88 -51.35 28.79
C ALA A 539 28.74 -51.99 29.59
N ILE A 540 28.19 -53.08 29.06
CA ILE A 540 27.27 -53.95 29.79
C ILE A 540 28.12 -54.73 30.80
N PRO A 541 27.93 -54.64 32.14
CA PRO A 541 28.63 -55.49 33.08
C PRO A 541 28.03 -56.89 32.97
N ALA A 542 28.93 -57.90 32.69
CA ALA A 542 28.61 -59.29 32.69
C ALA A 542 28.04 -59.71 34.08
N ARG A 543 26.81 -60.22 34.08
CA ARG A 543 26.21 -60.88 35.26
C ARG A 543 26.99 -62.15 35.54
N ALA A 544 27.76 -62.16 36.65
CA ALA A 544 28.36 -63.35 37.21
C ALA A 544 27.27 -64.30 37.72
N ASN A 545 27.23 -65.51 37.14
CA ASN A 545 26.47 -66.66 37.65
C ASN A 545 26.96 -67.03 39.08
N ARG A 546 26.08 -66.96 40.05
CA ARG A 546 26.30 -67.67 41.33
C ARG A 546 25.70 -69.07 41.23
N PRO A 547 26.46 -70.11 41.55
CA PRO A 547 25.92 -71.46 41.65
C PRO A 547 25.14 -71.65 42.96
N THR A 548 23.96 -72.27 42.84
CA THR A 548 23.18 -72.84 43.97
C THR A 548 23.91 -74.02 44.53
N ARG A 549 24.10 -74.03 45.85
CA ARG A 549 24.34 -75.26 46.64
C ARG A 549 23.29 -75.37 47.75
N ALA A 550 22.65 -76.57 47.75
CA ALA A 550 22.03 -77.41 48.77
C ALA A 550 21.34 -76.72 49.91
#